data_6d88800298f5269c40402e368ec97bde
#
_entry.id   6d88800298f5269c40402e368ec97bde
#
_cell.length_a   1.000
_cell.length_b   1.000
_cell.length_c   1.000
_cell.angle_alpha   90.00
_cell.angle_beta   90.00
_cell.angle_gamma   90.00
#
_symmetry.space_group_name_H-M   'P 1'
#
loop_
_entity.id
_entity.type
_entity.pdbx_description
1 polymer ?
#
loop_
_entity_poly.entity_id
_entity_poly.type
_entity_poly.pdbx_seq_one_letter_code
_entity_poly.pdbx_strand_id
1 'polypeptide(L)'
;GPSKNTTPILDILDREQVPATFFVCAQDANENYMPLVADIAAAGHQIALHSATHQYSKIYASTDAFWQDMKALRQALEPYVDVESIDWLRFPGGSTNTVSHRYGGRDIMKTLKAQAEDKGYHWIDWNVCAEDATASIGAA
;
A
#
# COMPACT_ATOMS: atom_id res chain seq x y z
N GLY A 1 4.50 -2.84 4.72
CA GLY A 1 4.33 -2.71 6.17
C GLY A 1 2.91 -2.38 6.57
N PRO A 2 2.65 -2.28 7.85
CA PRO A 2 3.63 -2.12 8.93
C PRO A 2 4.46 -3.39 9.24
N SER A 3 5.60 -3.21 9.88
CA SER A 3 6.54 -4.29 10.22
C SER A 3 7.40 -3.92 11.43
N LYS A 4 8.31 -4.81 11.82
CA LYS A 4 9.31 -4.53 12.87
C LYS A 4 10.17 -3.28 12.60
N ASN A 5 10.28 -2.87 11.35
CA ASN A 5 11.07 -1.70 10.94
C ASN A 5 10.28 -0.38 11.05
N THR A 6 8.97 -0.43 11.31
CA THR A 6 8.13 0.77 11.31
C THR A 6 8.53 1.74 12.41
N THR A 7 8.71 1.29 13.65
CA THR A 7 9.12 2.15 14.76
C THR A 7 10.49 2.80 14.51
N PRO A 8 11.55 2.07 14.13
CA PRO A 8 12.84 2.70 13.79
C PRO A 8 12.74 3.73 12.66
N ILE A 9 11.87 3.50 11.67
CA ILE A 9 11.65 4.46 10.58
C ILE A 9 10.96 5.72 11.11
N LEU A 10 9.95 5.60 11.98
CA LEU A 10 9.29 6.74 12.60
C LEU A 10 10.27 7.58 13.43
N ASP A 11 11.16 6.94 14.19
CA ASP A 11 12.19 7.63 14.98
C ASP A 11 13.15 8.45 14.06
N ILE A 12 13.50 7.91 12.91
CA ILE A 12 14.34 8.61 11.93
C ILE A 12 13.57 9.80 11.34
N LEU A 13 12.33 9.60 10.91
CA LEU A 13 11.52 10.65 10.32
C LEU A 13 11.27 11.80 11.31
N ASP A 14 11.04 11.49 12.59
CA ASP A 14 10.90 12.49 13.64
C ASP A 14 12.21 13.27 13.84
N ARG A 15 13.35 12.57 13.98
CA ARG A 15 14.66 13.21 14.14
C ARG A 15 15.00 14.13 12.98
N GLU A 16 14.72 13.71 11.75
CA GLU A 16 15.02 14.48 10.55
C GLU A 16 13.90 15.49 10.19
N GLN A 17 12.78 15.48 10.94
CA GLN A 17 11.61 16.34 10.71
C GLN A 17 11.05 16.23 9.29
N VAL A 18 10.96 15.01 8.77
CA VAL A 18 10.51 14.71 7.39
C VAL A 18 9.13 14.06 7.43
N PRO A 19 8.11 14.63 6.76
CA PRO A 19 6.84 13.96 6.56
C PRO A 19 6.97 12.81 5.55
N ALA A 20 6.17 11.76 5.74
CA ALA A 20 6.15 10.61 4.84
C ALA A 20 4.73 10.10 4.58
N THR A 21 4.56 9.37 3.48
CA THR A 21 3.35 8.61 3.18
C THR A 21 3.65 7.11 3.27
N PHE A 22 2.88 6.41 4.09
CA PHE A 22 3.01 4.97 4.29
C PHE A 22 1.92 4.24 3.50
N PHE A 23 2.34 3.51 2.47
CA PHE A 23 1.46 2.63 1.71
C PHE A 23 1.36 1.28 2.43
N VAL A 24 0.22 1.01 3.07
CA VAL A 24 0.07 -0.09 4.02
C VAL A 24 -0.48 -1.34 3.36
N CYS A 25 -0.08 -2.49 3.92
CA CYS A 25 -0.60 -3.82 3.62
C CYS A 25 -1.16 -4.45 4.89
N ALA A 26 -2.06 -5.42 4.73
CA ALA A 26 -2.65 -6.19 5.83
C ALA A 26 -2.45 -7.70 5.65
N GLN A 27 -1.28 -8.10 5.14
CA GLN A 27 -0.91 -9.52 5.02
C GLN A 27 -0.72 -10.13 6.42
N ASP A 28 -0.79 -11.45 6.53
CA ASP A 28 -0.56 -12.19 7.80
C ASP A 28 0.73 -11.76 8.50
N ALA A 29 1.79 -11.49 7.74
CA ALA A 29 3.07 -11.01 8.27
C ALA A 29 3.00 -9.61 8.90
N ASN A 30 1.96 -8.83 8.59
CA ASN A 30 1.74 -7.50 9.15
C ASN A 30 0.84 -7.51 10.39
N GLU A 31 0.11 -8.59 10.66
CA GLU A 31 -0.97 -8.65 11.66
C GLU A 31 -0.54 -8.10 13.03
N ASN A 32 0.59 -8.59 13.55
CA ASN A 32 1.12 -8.16 14.84
C ASN A 32 1.60 -6.69 14.88
N TYR A 33 1.75 -6.08 13.73
CA TYR A 33 2.24 -4.70 13.59
C TYR A 33 1.14 -3.72 13.19
N MET A 34 -0.08 -4.19 12.91
CA MET A 34 -1.19 -3.32 12.51
C MET A 34 -1.47 -2.17 13.49
N PRO A 35 -1.35 -2.35 14.83
CA PRO A 35 -1.51 -1.22 15.76
C PRO A 35 -0.56 -0.04 15.50
N LEU A 36 0.62 -0.28 14.92
CA LEU A 36 1.56 0.79 14.56
C LEU A 36 1.02 1.76 13.49
N VAL A 37 -0.05 1.40 12.78
CA VAL A 37 -0.72 2.32 11.84
C VAL A 37 -1.28 3.54 12.59
N ALA A 38 -1.79 3.35 13.80
CA ALA A 38 -2.21 4.46 14.66
C ALA A 38 -1.04 5.36 15.05
N ASP A 39 0.12 4.79 15.34
CA ASP A 39 1.33 5.56 15.69
C ASP A 39 1.85 6.36 14.49
N ILE A 40 1.81 5.77 13.27
CA ILE A 40 2.16 6.46 12.02
C ILE A 40 1.28 7.71 11.83
N ALA A 41 -0.03 7.55 11.99
CA ALA A 41 -0.98 8.65 11.84
C ALA A 41 -0.82 9.71 12.96
N ALA A 42 -0.64 9.28 14.21
CA ALA A 42 -0.41 10.16 15.35
C ALA A 42 0.88 10.99 15.23
N ALA A 43 1.90 10.44 14.56
CA ALA A 43 3.14 11.15 14.25
C ALA A 43 3.00 12.16 13.09
N GLY A 44 1.82 12.31 12.51
CA GLY A 44 1.53 13.27 11.44
C GLY A 44 1.88 12.79 10.02
N HIS A 45 2.15 11.51 9.86
CA HIS A 45 2.40 10.91 8.55
C HIS A 45 1.11 10.48 7.86
N GLN A 46 1.13 10.47 6.53
CA GLN A 46 -0.02 10.05 5.74
C GLN A 46 -0.09 8.51 5.64
N ILE A 47 -1.31 7.97 5.79
CA ILE A 47 -1.63 6.58 5.47
C ILE A 47 -2.24 6.52 4.08
N ALA A 48 -1.79 5.56 3.27
CA ALA A 48 -2.30 5.28 1.94
C ALA A 48 -2.47 3.77 1.72
N LEU A 49 -3.36 3.39 0.81
CA LEU A 49 -3.67 1.99 0.55
C LEU A 49 -2.66 1.36 -0.41
N HIS A 50 -2.26 0.12 -0.12
CA HIS A 50 -1.48 -0.68 -1.06
C HIS A 50 -2.20 -1.97 -1.43
N SER A 51 -2.41 -2.89 -0.50
CA SER A 51 -3.17 -4.12 -0.71
C SER A 51 -3.40 -4.84 0.61
N ALA A 52 -4.52 -5.52 0.78
CA ALA A 52 -4.70 -6.43 1.90
C ALA A 52 -3.81 -7.66 1.77
N THR A 53 -3.77 -8.29 0.60
CA THR A 53 -3.09 -9.58 0.40
C THR A 53 -1.76 -9.49 -0.34
N HIS A 54 -1.57 -8.49 -1.18
CA HIS A 54 -0.43 -8.31 -2.09
C HIS A 54 -0.16 -9.53 -3.00
N GLN A 55 -1.20 -10.32 -3.29
CA GLN A 55 -1.11 -11.50 -4.15
C GLN A 55 -1.62 -11.17 -5.55
N TYR A 56 -0.73 -10.97 -6.52
CA TYR A 56 -1.08 -10.55 -7.89
C TYR A 56 -2.15 -11.42 -8.55
N SER A 57 -2.09 -12.74 -8.36
CA SER A 57 -3.09 -13.68 -8.90
C SER A 57 -4.49 -13.48 -8.33
N LYS A 58 -4.60 -12.94 -7.13
CA LYS A 58 -5.88 -12.63 -6.50
C LYS A 58 -6.34 -11.22 -6.86
N ILE A 59 -5.52 -10.22 -6.57
CA ILE A 59 -5.91 -8.81 -6.72
C ILE A 59 -6.16 -8.40 -8.18
N TYR A 60 -5.46 -9.03 -9.13
CA TYR A 60 -5.61 -8.73 -10.56
C TYR A 60 -6.43 -9.79 -11.33
N ALA A 61 -7.11 -10.71 -10.64
CA ALA A 61 -8.02 -11.66 -11.29
C ALA A 61 -9.19 -10.95 -12.00
N SER A 62 -9.64 -9.83 -11.47
CA SER A 62 -10.63 -8.93 -12.05
C SER A 62 -10.55 -7.55 -11.37
N THR A 63 -11.22 -6.56 -11.94
CA THR A 63 -11.35 -5.25 -11.27
C THR A 63 -12.13 -5.36 -9.96
N ASP A 64 -13.16 -6.19 -9.91
CA ASP A 64 -13.93 -6.43 -8.68
C ASP A 64 -13.05 -7.05 -7.58
N ALA A 65 -12.20 -8.03 -7.94
CA ALA A 65 -11.27 -8.63 -7.00
C ALA A 65 -10.29 -7.60 -6.41
N PHE A 66 -9.79 -6.67 -7.22
CA PHE A 66 -8.96 -5.57 -6.77
C PHE A 66 -9.68 -4.70 -5.73
N TRP A 67 -10.91 -4.27 -6.03
CA TRP A 67 -11.66 -3.41 -5.11
C TRP A 67 -12.14 -4.14 -3.86
N GLN A 68 -12.37 -5.44 -3.92
CA GLN A 68 -12.60 -6.26 -2.72
C GLN A 68 -11.38 -6.32 -1.82
N ASP A 69 -10.18 -6.45 -2.38
CA ASP A 69 -8.93 -6.40 -1.63
C ASP A 69 -8.70 -5.03 -0.97
N MET A 70 -8.98 -3.93 -1.68
CA MET A 70 -8.94 -2.59 -1.11
C MET A 70 -9.96 -2.41 0.01
N LYS A 71 -11.17 -2.94 -0.13
CA LYS A 71 -12.19 -2.92 0.91
C LYS A 71 -11.73 -3.71 2.15
N ALA A 72 -11.17 -4.89 1.97
CA ALA A 72 -10.62 -5.69 3.07
C ALA A 72 -9.50 -4.95 3.80
N LEU A 73 -8.62 -4.26 3.06
CA LEU A 73 -7.58 -3.42 3.67
C LEU A 73 -8.18 -2.29 4.50
N ARG A 74 -9.17 -1.55 3.98
CA ARG A 74 -9.86 -0.49 4.73
C ARG A 74 -10.47 -1.03 6.02
N GLN A 75 -11.15 -2.18 5.97
CA GLN A 75 -11.70 -2.84 7.16
C GLN A 75 -10.63 -3.19 8.19
N ALA A 76 -9.46 -3.67 7.76
CA ALA A 76 -8.34 -3.94 8.64
C ALA A 76 -7.74 -2.67 9.29
N LEU A 77 -7.90 -1.51 8.66
CA LEU A 77 -7.41 -0.23 9.13
C LEU A 77 -8.40 0.53 10.04
N GLU A 78 -9.70 0.23 9.96
CA GLU A 78 -10.75 0.91 10.73
C GLU A 78 -10.48 1.02 12.25
N PRO A 79 -9.89 0.00 12.93
CA PRO A 79 -9.60 0.12 14.35
C PRO A 79 -8.53 1.16 14.71
N TYR A 80 -7.75 1.62 13.74
CA TYR A 80 -6.53 2.39 13.98
C TYR A 80 -6.58 3.81 13.43
N VAL A 81 -7.31 4.05 12.34
CA VAL A 81 -7.37 5.35 11.66
C VAL A 81 -8.75 5.60 11.05
N ASP A 82 -9.06 6.86 10.78
CA ASP A 82 -10.22 7.24 9.99
C ASP A 82 -10.02 6.87 8.53
N VAL A 83 -10.57 5.72 8.13
CA VAL A 83 -10.41 5.19 6.77
C VAL A 83 -11.10 6.05 5.71
N GLU A 84 -12.10 6.86 6.07
CA GLU A 84 -12.78 7.75 5.12
C GLU A 84 -11.88 8.92 4.69
N SER A 85 -10.85 9.24 5.47
CA SER A 85 -9.84 10.24 5.12
C SER A 85 -8.78 9.73 4.15
N ILE A 86 -8.75 8.42 3.83
CA ILE A 86 -7.73 7.82 2.96
C ILE A 86 -8.20 7.88 1.50
N ASP A 87 -7.53 8.70 0.71
CA ASP A 87 -7.81 8.94 -0.71
C ASP A 87 -6.62 8.64 -1.64
N TRP A 88 -5.49 8.16 -1.09
CA TRP A 88 -4.32 7.76 -1.87
C TRP A 88 -4.12 6.25 -1.88
N LEU A 89 -3.69 5.74 -3.02
CA LEU A 89 -3.28 4.34 -3.17
C LEU A 89 -2.03 4.20 -4.04
N ARG A 90 -1.39 3.04 -3.93
CA ARG A 90 -0.35 2.60 -4.86
C ARG A 90 -0.69 1.21 -5.37
N PHE A 91 -0.80 1.07 -6.67
CA PHE A 91 -1.06 -0.24 -7.28
C PHE A 91 0.12 -1.18 -7.04
N PRO A 92 -0.10 -2.42 -6.54
CA PRO A 92 0.95 -3.43 -6.45
C PRO A 92 1.62 -3.67 -7.81
N GLY A 93 2.95 -3.52 -7.85
CA GLY A 93 3.73 -3.56 -9.08
C GLY A 93 3.73 -2.27 -9.91
N GLY A 94 3.00 -1.23 -9.46
CA GLY A 94 2.87 0.06 -10.15
C GLY A 94 1.72 0.13 -11.14
N SER A 95 1.33 1.33 -11.50
CA SER A 95 0.17 1.61 -12.37
C SER A 95 0.37 1.19 -13.84
N THR A 96 1.60 0.88 -14.21
CA THR A 96 1.98 0.43 -15.56
C THR A 96 2.48 -1.02 -15.60
N ASN A 97 2.29 -1.78 -14.51
CA ASN A 97 2.74 -3.16 -14.46
C ASN A 97 2.09 -4.03 -15.54
N THR A 98 2.85 -4.98 -16.05
CA THR A 98 2.38 -5.96 -17.05
C THR A 98 2.06 -7.32 -16.43
N VAL A 99 2.42 -7.55 -15.17
CA VAL A 99 2.14 -8.80 -14.46
C VAL A 99 0.63 -9.02 -14.34
N SER A 100 -0.14 -7.96 -14.13
CA SER A 100 -1.60 -7.97 -14.09
C SER A 100 -2.25 -8.53 -15.37
N HIS A 101 -1.60 -8.38 -16.52
CA HIS A 101 -2.11 -8.89 -17.81
C HIS A 101 -2.30 -10.41 -17.81
N ARG A 102 -1.47 -11.12 -17.05
CA ARG A 102 -1.57 -12.58 -16.91
C ARG A 102 -2.88 -13.03 -16.27
N TYR A 103 -3.45 -12.20 -15.43
CA TYR A 103 -4.61 -12.55 -14.59
C TYR A 103 -5.90 -11.89 -15.08
N GLY A 104 -5.89 -10.60 -15.31
CA GLY A 104 -7.08 -9.79 -15.65
C GLY A 104 -7.09 -9.24 -17.07
N GLY A 105 -6.11 -9.63 -17.89
CA GLY A 105 -6.01 -9.16 -19.27
C GLY A 105 -5.29 -7.82 -19.42
N ARG A 106 -5.04 -7.44 -20.69
CA ARG A 106 -4.18 -6.29 -21.03
C ARG A 106 -4.75 -4.94 -20.58
N ASP A 107 -6.07 -4.83 -20.50
CA ASP A 107 -6.74 -3.56 -20.21
C ASP A 107 -7.05 -3.36 -18.73
N ILE A 108 -6.74 -4.36 -17.87
CA ILE A 108 -7.13 -4.29 -16.45
C ILE A 108 -6.62 -3.03 -15.75
N MET A 109 -5.34 -2.66 -15.97
CA MET A 109 -4.77 -1.48 -15.33
C MET A 109 -5.39 -0.17 -15.85
N LYS A 110 -5.74 -0.11 -17.12
CA LYS A 110 -6.45 1.04 -17.69
C LYS A 110 -7.83 1.22 -17.02
N THR A 111 -8.56 0.11 -16.87
CA THR A 111 -9.88 0.12 -16.23
C THR A 111 -9.78 0.46 -14.75
N LEU A 112 -8.82 -0.12 -14.02
CA LEU A 112 -8.61 0.16 -12.60
C LEU A 112 -8.25 1.62 -12.34
N LYS A 113 -7.42 2.24 -13.18
CA LYS A 113 -7.08 3.67 -13.06
C LYS A 113 -8.31 4.55 -13.24
N ALA A 114 -9.13 4.30 -14.27
CA ALA A 114 -10.37 5.04 -14.46
C ALA A 114 -11.33 4.87 -13.28
N GLN A 115 -11.49 3.65 -12.78
CA GLN A 115 -12.31 3.38 -11.59
C GLN A 115 -11.76 4.04 -10.32
N ALA A 116 -10.44 4.13 -10.17
CA ALA A 116 -9.83 4.84 -9.04
C ALA A 116 -10.17 6.34 -9.09
N GLU A 117 -10.05 6.97 -10.25
CA GLU A 117 -10.48 8.37 -10.46
C GLU A 117 -11.96 8.58 -10.12
N ASP A 118 -12.84 7.72 -10.66
CA ASP A 118 -14.29 7.78 -10.40
C ASP A 118 -14.63 7.62 -8.91
N LYS A 119 -13.82 6.88 -8.16
CA LYS A 119 -13.97 6.67 -6.71
C LYS A 119 -13.28 7.76 -5.88
N GLY A 120 -12.65 8.74 -6.50
CA GLY A 120 -11.95 9.82 -5.82
C GLY A 120 -10.57 9.47 -5.28
N TYR A 121 -9.99 8.34 -5.71
CA TYR A 121 -8.63 7.97 -5.35
C TYR A 121 -7.60 8.63 -6.25
N HIS A 122 -6.50 9.04 -5.63
CA HIS A 122 -5.24 9.38 -6.29
C HIS A 122 -4.28 8.20 -6.20
N TRP A 123 -3.35 8.09 -7.15
CA TRP A 123 -2.27 7.08 -7.07
C TRP A 123 -0.93 7.68 -7.44
N ILE A 124 0.12 7.03 -6.99
CA ILE A 124 1.50 7.42 -7.27
C ILE A 124 2.37 6.17 -7.42
N ASP A 125 3.25 6.20 -8.40
CA ASP A 125 4.29 5.20 -8.61
C ASP A 125 5.61 5.63 -7.96
N TRP A 126 6.71 5.00 -8.35
CA TRP A 126 8.06 5.32 -7.88
C TRP A 126 8.81 6.09 -8.97
N ASN A 127 9.61 7.04 -8.57
CA ASN A 127 10.64 7.67 -9.39
C ASN A 127 12.05 7.40 -8.85
N VAL A 128 12.15 6.87 -7.62
CA VAL A 128 13.38 6.36 -7.02
C VAL A 128 13.06 5.08 -6.28
N CYS A 129 13.93 4.06 -6.40
CA CYS A 129 13.79 2.78 -5.70
C CYS A 129 15.11 2.46 -5.01
N ALA A 130 15.05 2.09 -3.72
CA ALA A 130 16.21 1.65 -2.94
C ALA A 130 16.60 0.19 -3.20
N GLU A 131 15.81 -0.55 -4.00
CA GLU A 131 15.96 -1.98 -4.31
C GLU A 131 15.98 -2.89 -3.07
N ASP A 132 15.44 -2.41 -1.96
CA ASP A 132 15.40 -3.08 -0.66
C ASP A 132 14.48 -4.32 -0.61
N ALA A 133 13.64 -4.49 -1.63
CA ALA A 133 12.81 -5.69 -1.80
C ALA A 133 13.57 -6.90 -2.37
N THR A 134 14.79 -6.71 -2.86
CA THR A 134 15.64 -7.80 -3.36
C THR A 134 16.51 -8.32 -2.22
N ALA A 135 16.44 -9.64 -1.95
CA ALA A 135 17.16 -10.30 -0.85
C ALA A 135 18.70 -10.26 -0.95
N SER A 136 19.27 -9.48 -1.85
CA SER A 136 20.70 -9.43 -2.16
C SER A 136 21.40 -8.16 -1.69
N ILE A 137 20.77 -7.29 -0.93
CA ILE A 137 21.51 -6.28 -0.18
C ILE A 137 22.09 -7.01 1.04
N GLY A 138 23.16 -7.75 0.76
CA GLY A 138 23.97 -8.38 1.78
C GLY A 138 24.46 -7.30 2.72
N ALA A 139 24.38 -7.62 4.01
CA ALA A 139 25.06 -6.87 5.03
C ALA A 139 26.51 -6.64 4.61
N ALA A 140 26.87 -5.40 4.39
CA ALA A 140 28.24 -4.96 4.48
C ALA A 140 28.51 -4.54 5.92
#